data_17d9b85d241174c62554dbe371c0ff18
#
_entry.id   17d9b85d241174c62554dbe371c0ff18
#
_cell.length_a   1.000
_cell.length_b   1.000
_cell.length_c   1.000
_cell.angle_alpha   90.00
_cell.angle_beta   90.00
_cell.angle_gamma   90.00
#
_symmetry.space_group_name_H-M   'P 1'
#
loop_
_entity.id
_entity.type
_entity.pdbx_description
1 polymer ?
#
loop_
_entity_poly.entity_id
_entity_poly.type
_entity_poly.pdbx_seq_one_letter_code
_entity_poly.pdbx_strand_id
1 'polypeptide(L)'
;KKNGIEYLELKVGLDGLTVVTNKENTWAKDVSVEDLKKIWTDGSTVKTWKDVNPAWPAEPIKLYGPDQDSGTYDYFIEEIIGKEGKIRKDYSPSSDDNQLVQGVEGDKGSLGFFGYAYYLEQKDKMNALAINGIVPSDETVKNGTYTPLSRPLYIYVNKKAFAEKPQVKAFVQFYIKNASELLKSVGYISLDSYSEQEAAVK
;
A
#
# COMPACT_ATOMS: atom_id res chain seq x y z
N LYS A 1 -4.11 25.82 1.89
CA LYS A 1 -4.82 26.95 1.23
C LYS A 1 -5.95 27.52 2.11
N LYS A 2 -6.71 26.66 2.80
CA LYS A 2 -7.88 27.06 3.62
C LYS A 2 -7.54 28.03 4.76
N ASN A 3 -6.28 28.04 5.24
CA ASN A 3 -5.81 28.89 6.35
C ASN A 3 -4.74 29.90 5.89
N GLY A 4 -4.63 30.22 4.60
CA GLY A 4 -3.66 31.20 4.07
C GLY A 4 -2.19 30.73 4.16
N ILE A 5 -1.93 29.47 4.45
CA ILE A 5 -0.56 28.93 4.53
C ILE A 5 -0.08 28.53 3.14
N GLU A 6 1.04 29.12 2.72
CA GLU A 6 1.77 28.69 1.54
C GLU A 6 2.77 27.58 1.88
N TYR A 7 2.86 26.56 1.01
CA TYR A 7 3.76 25.43 1.19
C TYR A 7 4.48 25.05 -0.10
N LEU A 8 5.62 24.41 0.04
CA LEU A 8 6.25 23.63 -1.02
C LEU A 8 5.70 22.20 -0.91
N GLU A 9 5.20 21.68 -2.02
CA GLU A 9 4.79 20.29 -2.14
C GLU A 9 5.91 19.55 -2.87
N LEU A 10 6.51 18.58 -2.22
CA LEU A 10 7.64 17.84 -2.74
C LEU A 10 7.28 16.36 -2.77
N LYS A 11 7.17 15.80 -3.97
CA LYS A 11 7.04 14.35 -4.14
C LYS A 11 8.36 13.70 -3.76
N VAL A 12 8.34 12.79 -2.80
CA VAL A 12 9.57 12.19 -2.26
C VAL A 12 9.72 10.72 -2.62
N GLY A 13 8.64 10.03 -2.94
CA GLY A 13 8.66 8.61 -3.29
C GLY A 13 7.30 8.08 -3.68
N LEU A 14 7.21 6.78 -3.71
CA LEU A 14 6.00 6.02 -4.02
C LEU A 14 5.81 4.92 -2.97
N ASP A 15 4.57 4.66 -2.63
CA ASP A 15 4.13 3.57 -1.78
C ASP A 15 3.26 2.62 -2.61
N GLY A 16 3.40 1.33 -2.38
CA GLY A 16 2.56 0.30 -2.97
C GLY A 16 1.95 -0.57 -1.87
N LEU A 17 0.70 -0.95 -2.07
CA LEU A 17 0.01 -1.92 -1.24
C LEU A 17 -0.09 -3.23 -2.03
N THR A 18 0.27 -4.35 -1.43
CA THR A 18 0.20 -5.66 -2.08
C THR A 18 -0.90 -6.49 -1.45
N VAL A 19 -1.75 -7.06 -2.30
CA VAL A 19 -2.72 -8.09 -1.92
C VAL A 19 -2.05 -9.44 -2.13
N VAL A 20 -2.10 -10.30 -1.12
CA VAL A 20 -1.34 -11.55 -1.09
C VAL A 20 -2.21 -12.74 -0.72
N THR A 21 -1.80 -13.91 -1.18
CA THR A 21 -2.36 -15.22 -0.81
C THR A 21 -1.27 -16.17 -0.35
N ASN A 22 -1.68 -17.23 0.34
CA ASN A 22 -0.79 -18.34 0.65
C ASN A 22 -0.11 -18.90 -0.61
N LYS A 23 1.11 -19.43 -0.45
CA LYS A 23 1.89 -20.01 -1.55
C LYS A 23 1.20 -21.19 -2.22
N GLU A 24 0.41 -21.96 -1.47
CA GLU A 24 -0.35 -23.09 -1.97
C GLU A 24 -1.66 -22.71 -2.67
N ASN A 25 -2.06 -21.43 -2.62
CA ASN A 25 -3.17 -20.90 -3.39
C ASN A 25 -2.76 -20.82 -4.87
N THR A 26 -3.08 -21.82 -5.64
CA THR A 26 -2.71 -21.93 -7.06
C THR A 26 -3.79 -21.44 -8.01
N TRP A 27 -5.00 -21.15 -7.50
CA TRP A 27 -6.18 -20.79 -8.30
C TRP A 27 -6.38 -19.29 -8.47
N ALA A 28 -6.21 -18.49 -7.41
CA ALA A 28 -6.34 -17.05 -7.49
C ALA A 28 -5.01 -16.41 -7.90
N LYS A 29 -4.94 -15.92 -9.13
CA LYS A 29 -3.76 -15.23 -9.67
C LYS A 29 -4.01 -13.75 -9.90
N ASP A 30 -5.26 -13.40 -10.16
CA ASP A 30 -5.73 -12.06 -10.45
C ASP A 30 -7.10 -11.85 -9.80
N VAL A 31 -7.31 -10.68 -9.26
CA VAL A 31 -8.62 -10.22 -8.74
C VAL A 31 -8.87 -8.80 -9.19
N SER A 32 -10.13 -8.49 -9.44
CA SER A 32 -10.52 -7.12 -9.72
C SER A 32 -10.66 -6.29 -8.44
N VAL A 33 -10.62 -4.97 -8.58
CA VAL A 33 -10.98 -4.05 -7.49
C VAL A 33 -12.39 -4.33 -6.96
N GLU A 34 -13.32 -4.68 -7.85
CA GLU A 34 -14.70 -5.04 -7.47
C GLU A 34 -14.76 -6.35 -6.66
N ASP A 35 -13.91 -7.34 -6.98
CA ASP A 35 -13.80 -8.56 -6.19
C ASP A 35 -13.26 -8.26 -4.79
N LEU A 36 -12.21 -7.43 -4.69
CA LEU A 36 -11.68 -7.00 -3.39
C LEU A 36 -12.75 -6.27 -2.58
N LYS A 37 -13.48 -5.35 -3.20
CA LYS A 37 -14.60 -4.65 -2.57
C LYS A 37 -15.66 -5.63 -2.07
N LYS A 38 -16.07 -6.58 -2.90
CA LYS A 38 -17.05 -7.62 -2.55
C LYS A 38 -16.58 -8.47 -1.36
N ILE A 39 -15.29 -8.81 -1.31
CA ILE A 39 -14.72 -9.61 -0.22
C ILE A 39 -14.66 -8.81 1.09
N TRP A 40 -14.14 -7.58 1.05
CA TRP A 40 -13.72 -6.85 2.23
C TRP A 40 -14.76 -5.89 2.82
N THR A 41 -15.84 -5.56 2.11
CA THR A 41 -16.88 -4.63 2.62
C THR A 41 -17.63 -5.25 3.82
N ASP A 42 -18.00 -4.41 4.78
CA ASP A 42 -18.87 -4.79 5.91
C ASP A 42 -20.18 -5.39 5.41
N GLY A 43 -20.61 -6.48 6.03
CA GLY A 43 -21.78 -7.24 5.59
C GLY A 43 -21.52 -8.15 4.37
N SER A 44 -20.29 -8.32 3.93
CA SER A 44 -19.96 -9.27 2.84
C SER A 44 -20.44 -10.69 3.16
N THR A 45 -21.07 -11.32 2.17
CA THR A 45 -21.51 -12.73 2.23
C THR A 45 -20.47 -13.70 1.69
N VAL A 46 -19.34 -13.20 1.18
CA VAL A 46 -18.24 -14.03 0.67
C VAL A 46 -17.61 -14.81 1.82
N LYS A 47 -17.61 -16.13 1.71
CA LYS A 47 -17.04 -17.08 2.68
C LYS A 47 -15.95 -17.94 2.08
N THR A 48 -16.05 -18.22 0.78
CA THR A 48 -15.15 -19.12 0.05
C THR A 48 -14.62 -18.45 -1.22
N TRP A 49 -13.52 -18.96 -1.75
CA TRP A 49 -12.97 -18.53 -3.03
C TRP A 49 -13.96 -18.73 -4.19
N LYS A 50 -14.81 -19.77 -4.10
CA LYS A 50 -15.88 -20.02 -5.08
C LYS A 50 -16.95 -18.91 -5.12
N ASP A 51 -17.17 -18.22 -4.01
CA ASP A 51 -18.12 -17.09 -3.96
C ASP A 51 -17.58 -15.86 -4.70
N VAL A 52 -16.26 -15.78 -4.89
CA VAL A 52 -15.61 -14.74 -5.69
C VAL A 52 -15.66 -15.13 -7.16
N ASN A 53 -15.19 -16.32 -7.47
CA ASN A 53 -15.20 -16.86 -8.85
C ASN A 53 -15.69 -18.31 -8.83
N PRO A 54 -16.79 -18.64 -9.52
CA PRO A 54 -17.37 -20.00 -9.55
C PRO A 54 -16.43 -21.09 -10.06
N ALA A 55 -15.36 -20.73 -10.80
CA ALA A 55 -14.35 -21.67 -11.28
C ALA A 55 -13.29 -22.04 -10.20
N TRP A 56 -13.27 -21.33 -9.08
CA TRP A 56 -12.33 -21.58 -7.99
C TRP A 56 -12.88 -22.57 -6.98
N PRO A 57 -12.02 -23.20 -6.14
CA PRO A 57 -12.48 -24.16 -5.15
C PRO A 57 -13.33 -23.51 -4.07
N ALA A 58 -14.19 -24.31 -3.41
CA ALA A 58 -14.95 -23.90 -2.23
C ALA A 58 -14.07 -23.88 -0.97
N GLU A 59 -12.83 -23.43 -1.12
CA GLU A 59 -11.87 -23.23 0.01
C GLU A 59 -12.31 -21.99 0.80
N PRO A 60 -12.45 -22.09 2.13
CA PRO A 60 -12.75 -20.93 2.97
C PRO A 60 -11.72 -19.82 2.84
N ILE A 61 -12.17 -18.56 2.74
CA ILE A 61 -11.25 -17.42 2.75
C ILE A 61 -11.01 -16.99 4.20
N LYS A 62 -9.74 -16.90 4.58
CA LYS A 62 -9.31 -16.28 5.83
C LYS A 62 -8.59 -14.99 5.56
N LEU A 63 -9.04 -13.92 6.22
CA LEU A 63 -8.65 -12.56 5.91
C LEU A 63 -7.67 -12.01 6.96
N TYR A 64 -6.57 -11.45 6.48
CA TYR A 64 -5.52 -10.84 7.30
C TYR A 64 -5.21 -9.43 6.77
N GLY A 65 -5.10 -8.47 7.66
CA GLY A 65 -4.81 -7.09 7.23
C GLY A 65 -4.44 -6.18 8.39
N PRO A 66 -3.88 -5.00 8.12
CA PRO A 66 -3.56 -4.02 9.12
C PRO A 66 -4.77 -3.62 9.97
N ASP A 67 -4.52 -3.18 11.18
CA ASP A 67 -5.53 -2.58 12.04
C ASP A 67 -5.78 -1.10 11.74
N GLN A 68 -6.70 -0.48 12.51
CA GLN A 68 -7.16 0.90 12.29
C GLN A 68 -6.09 1.98 12.54
N ASP A 69 -4.97 1.64 13.18
CA ASP A 69 -3.88 2.59 13.44
C ASP A 69 -2.88 2.66 12.27
N SER A 70 -3.12 1.87 11.20
CA SER A 70 -2.26 1.77 10.02
C SER A 70 -2.71 2.67 8.88
N GLY A 71 -1.79 3.47 8.34
CA GLY A 71 -2.03 4.22 7.09
C GLY A 71 -2.30 3.34 5.86
N THR A 72 -1.89 2.06 5.89
CA THR A 72 -2.20 1.07 4.86
C THR A 72 -3.66 0.63 4.96
N TYR A 73 -4.20 0.50 6.18
CA TYR A 73 -5.61 0.24 6.42
C TYR A 73 -6.50 1.35 5.84
N ASP A 74 -6.21 2.62 6.18
CA ASP A 74 -6.98 3.76 5.69
C ASP A 74 -6.94 3.83 4.16
N TYR A 75 -5.76 3.62 3.58
CA TYR A 75 -5.58 3.65 2.13
C TYR A 75 -6.35 2.54 1.42
N PHE A 76 -6.31 1.31 1.94
CA PHE A 76 -7.08 0.20 1.39
C PHE A 76 -8.58 0.49 1.42
N ILE A 77 -9.10 1.01 2.53
CA ILE A 77 -10.52 1.38 2.63
C ILE A 77 -10.86 2.44 1.61
N GLU A 78 -10.10 3.53 1.53
CA GLU A 78 -10.38 4.64 0.63
C GLU A 78 -10.45 4.19 -0.83
N GLU A 79 -9.49 3.37 -1.27
CA GLU A 79 -9.33 2.99 -2.66
C GLU A 79 -10.20 1.78 -3.08
N ILE A 80 -10.45 0.84 -2.18
CA ILE A 80 -11.18 -0.38 -2.50
C ILE A 80 -12.65 -0.29 -2.08
N ILE A 81 -12.93 0.16 -0.87
CA ILE A 81 -14.29 0.17 -0.32
C ILE A 81 -14.98 1.51 -0.60
N GLY A 82 -14.21 2.60 -0.56
CA GLY A 82 -14.67 3.97 -0.72
C GLY A 82 -14.64 4.74 0.62
N LYS A 83 -14.55 6.07 0.54
CA LYS A 83 -14.29 6.99 1.68
C LYS A 83 -15.25 6.85 2.87
N GLU A 84 -16.47 6.45 2.64
CA GLU A 84 -17.48 6.26 3.70
C GLU A 84 -17.74 4.77 3.98
N GLY A 85 -16.99 3.90 3.31
CA GLY A 85 -17.11 2.46 3.44
C GLY A 85 -16.50 1.93 4.74
N LYS A 86 -16.93 0.75 5.13
CA LYS A 86 -16.41 0.04 6.30
C LYS A 86 -15.90 -1.33 5.88
N ILE A 87 -14.77 -1.70 6.42
CA ILE A 87 -14.23 -3.05 6.29
C ILE A 87 -14.99 -4.01 7.18
N ARG A 88 -15.13 -5.28 6.76
CA ARG A 88 -15.75 -6.33 7.58
C ARG A 88 -14.95 -6.56 8.86
N LYS A 89 -15.65 -7.02 9.91
CA LYS A 89 -15.06 -7.18 11.26
C LYS A 89 -14.49 -8.58 11.53
N ASP A 90 -14.80 -9.54 10.68
CA ASP A 90 -14.41 -10.95 10.82
C ASP A 90 -13.10 -11.28 10.07
N TYR A 91 -12.20 -10.32 9.95
CA TYR A 91 -10.81 -10.53 9.54
C TYR A 91 -9.88 -10.53 10.77
N SER A 92 -8.66 -10.96 10.61
CA SER A 92 -7.61 -10.95 11.64
C SER A 92 -6.76 -9.68 11.49
N PRO A 93 -7.02 -8.64 12.31
CA PRO A 93 -6.24 -7.40 12.27
C PRO A 93 -4.93 -7.54 13.03
N SER A 94 -3.86 -6.87 12.58
CA SER A 94 -2.63 -6.69 13.35
C SER A 94 -1.92 -5.40 12.96
N SER A 95 -1.29 -4.73 13.94
CA SER A 95 -0.33 -3.64 13.70
C SER A 95 1.07 -4.16 13.38
N ASP A 96 1.31 -5.47 13.53
CA ASP A 96 2.57 -6.13 13.22
C ASP A 96 2.44 -6.92 11.92
N ASP A 97 3.07 -6.42 10.86
CA ASP A 97 3.05 -7.06 9.55
C ASP A 97 3.64 -8.47 9.56
N ASN A 98 4.55 -8.79 10.49
CA ASN A 98 5.07 -10.16 10.64
C ASN A 98 3.97 -11.14 11.08
N GLN A 99 3.04 -10.71 11.91
CA GLN A 99 1.88 -11.53 12.29
C GLN A 99 0.94 -11.74 11.10
N LEU A 100 0.77 -10.72 10.26
CA LEU A 100 -0.02 -10.84 9.04
C LEU A 100 0.63 -11.84 8.06
N VAL A 101 1.94 -11.76 7.89
CA VAL A 101 2.72 -12.71 7.08
C VAL A 101 2.54 -14.15 7.58
N GLN A 102 2.69 -14.37 8.90
CA GLN A 102 2.50 -15.69 9.52
C GLN A 102 1.06 -16.22 9.33
N GLY A 103 0.07 -15.34 9.44
CA GLY A 103 -1.33 -15.69 9.19
C GLY A 103 -1.56 -16.14 7.76
N VAL A 104 -1.02 -15.39 6.79
CA VAL A 104 -1.13 -15.73 5.36
C VAL A 104 -0.37 -17.03 5.04
N GLU A 105 0.82 -17.22 5.59
CA GLU A 105 1.65 -18.42 5.40
C GLU A 105 1.00 -19.67 6.01
N GLY A 106 0.33 -19.52 7.15
CA GLY A 106 -0.24 -20.64 7.90
C GLY A 106 -1.58 -21.17 7.37
N ASP A 107 -2.23 -20.50 6.41
CA ASP A 107 -3.55 -20.88 5.93
C ASP A 107 -3.65 -20.84 4.40
N LYS A 108 -3.91 -21.99 3.79
CA LYS A 108 -4.01 -22.13 2.34
C LYS A 108 -5.06 -21.26 1.69
N GLY A 109 -6.17 -21.03 2.39
CA GLY A 109 -7.28 -20.18 1.93
C GLY A 109 -7.08 -18.70 2.23
N SER A 110 -5.93 -18.28 2.76
CA SER A 110 -5.68 -16.91 3.18
C SER A 110 -5.70 -15.89 2.04
N LEU A 111 -6.17 -14.71 2.38
CA LEU A 111 -6.06 -13.47 1.61
C LEU A 111 -5.68 -12.35 2.58
N GLY A 112 -4.59 -11.66 2.29
CA GLY A 112 -4.14 -10.55 3.11
C GLY A 112 -3.74 -9.34 2.28
N PHE A 113 -3.48 -8.22 2.95
CA PHE A 113 -2.88 -7.04 2.33
C PHE A 113 -1.97 -6.32 3.32
N PHE A 114 -0.86 -5.79 2.81
CA PHE A 114 0.12 -4.98 3.54
C PHE A 114 1.05 -4.23 2.59
N GLY A 115 2.00 -3.48 3.12
CA GLY A 115 2.94 -2.70 2.32
C GLY A 115 3.76 -3.58 1.36
N TYR A 116 3.99 -3.09 0.15
CA TYR A 116 4.75 -3.77 -0.90
C TYR A 116 6.18 -4.16 -0.46
N ALA A 117 6.81 -3.34 0.38
CA ALA A 117 8.11 -3.63 0.96
C ALA A 117 8.15 -4.96 1.73
N TYR A 118 7.18 -5.18 2.60
CA TYR A 118 7.07 -6.42 3.37
C TYR A 118 6.84 -7.62 2.47
N TYR A 119 6.03 -7.47 1.42
CA TYR A 119 5.88 -8.53 0.43
C TYR A 119 7.23 -8.88 -0.22
N LEU A 120 8.03 -7.89 -0.62
CA LEU A 120 9.34 -8.14 -1.25
C LEU A 120 10.29 -8.97 -0.38
N GLU A 121 10.29 -8.71 0.93
CA GLU A 121 11.10 -9.48 1.90
C GLU A 121 10.59 -10.91 2.10
N GLN A 122 9.32 -11.17 1.82
CA GLN A 122 8.65 -12.44 2.08
C GLN A 122 8.09 -13.12 0.81
N LYS A 123 8.51 -12.68 -0.37
CA LYS A 123 8.00 -13.16 -1.68
C LYS A 123 8.12 -14.68 -1.89
N ASP A 124 9.04 -15.34 -1.18
CA ASP A 124 9.21 -16.79 -1.25
C ASP A 124 8.15 -17.55 -0.42
N LYS A 125 7.42 -16.87 0.47
CA LYS A 125 6.42 -17.46 1.37
C LYS A 125 4.98 -17.29 0.89
N MET A 126 4.71 -16.35 -0.01
CA MET A 126 3.37 -16.00 -0.46
C MET A 126 3.33 -15.58 -1.93
N ASN A 127 2.14 -15.54 -2.50
CA ASN A 127 1.92 -15.04 -3.85
C ASN A 127 1.33 -13.64 -3.79
N ALA A 128 1.85 -12.70 -4.57
CA ALA A 128 1.15 -11.45 -4.85
C ALA A 128 0.06 -11.70 -5.89
N LEU A 129 -1.13 -11.17 -5.66
CA LEU A 129 -2.19 -11.15 -6.66
C LEU A 129 -1.97 -9.99 -7.63
N ALA A 130 -2.23 -10.24 -8.90
CA ALA A 130 -2.47 -9.16 -9.85
C ALA A 130 -3.79 -8.47 -9.49
N ILE A 131 -3.85 -7.16 -9.69
CA ILE A 131 -5.07 -6.36 -9.53
C ILE A 131 -5.45 -5.82 -10.92
N ASN A 132 -6.63 -6.21 -11.40
CA ASN A 132 -7.07 -5.90 -12.76
C ASN A 132 -6.00 -6.29 -13.82
N GLY A 133 -5.36 -7.44 -13.66
CA GLY A 133 -4.32 -7.95 -14.55
C GLY A 133 -2.93 -7.38 -14.35
N ILE A 134 -2.72 -6.44 -13.40
CA ILE A 134 -1.43 -5.81 -13.16
C ILE A 134 -0.80 -6.36 -11.88
N VAL A 135 0.38 -6.95 -12.00
CA VAL A 135 1.18 -7.46 -10.87
C VAL A 135 1.93 -6.30 -10.20
N PRO A 136 1.96 -6.23 -8.86
CA PRO A 136 2.78 -5.24 -8.17
C PRO A 136 4.28 -5.46 -8.44
N SER A 137 4.94 -4.42 -8.89
CA SER A 137 6.39 -4.36 -9.10
C SER A 137 6.89 -2.93 -8.99
N ASP A 138 8.19 -2.73 -8.81
CA ASP A 138 8.78 -1.38 -8.82
C ASP A 138 8.40 -0.62 -10.09
N GLU A 139 8.42 -1.31 -11.24
CA GLU A 139 8.07 -0.72 -12.52
C GLU A 139 6.59 -0.30 -12.58
N THR A 140 5.66 -1.19 -12.21
CA THR A 140 4.22 -0.93 -12.30
C THR A 140 3.74 0.11 -11.28
N VAL A 141 4.42 0.21 -10.12
CA VAL A 141 4.20 1.27 -9.13
C VAL A 141 4.76 2.60 -9.64
N LYS A 142 5.99 2.61 -10.19
CA LYS A 142 6.64 3.83 -10.70
C LYS A 142 5.91 4.46 -11.88
N ASN A 143 5.48 3.64 -12.83
CA ASN A 143 4.79 4.12 -14.03
C ASN A 143 3.28 4.36 -13.80
N GLY A 144 2.76 4.07 -12.58
CA GLY A 144 1.38 4.31 -12.17
C GLY A 144 0.36 3.33 -12.78
N THR A 145 0.81 2.21 -13.38
CA THR A 145 -0.12 1.20 -13.93
C THR A 145 -0.71 0.31 -12.84
N TYR A 146 0.00 0.12 -11.70
CA TYR A 146 -0.54 -0.59 -10.54
C TYR A 146 -1.49 0.30 -9.74
N THR A 147 -2.67 0.54 -10.29
CA THR A 147 -3.70 1.40 -9.72
C THR A 147 -4.93 0.53 -9.32
N PRO A 148 -5.65 0.88 -8.23
CA PRO A 148 -5.46 2.06 -7.36
C PRO A 148 -4.49 1.84 -6.20
N LEU A 149 -3.80 0.71 -6.09
CA LEU A 149 -3.01 0.29 -4.93
C LEU A 149 -1.56 0.81 -4.95
N SER A 150 -1.30 1.90 -5.66
CA SER A 150 -0.04 2.66 -5.57
C SER A 150 -0.30 4.15 -5.45
N ARG A 151 0.50 4.84 -4.63
CA ARG A 151 0.33 6.26 -4.37
C ARG A 151 1.66 6.99 -4.27
N PRO A 152 1.73 8.26 -4.72
CA PRO A 152 2.88 9.12 -4.44
C PRO A 152 2.91 9.54 -2.97
N LEU A 153 4.12 9.64 -2.43
CA LEU A 153 4.41 10.17 -1.12
C LEU A 153 4.90 11.62 -1.26
N TYR A 154 4.33 12.51 -0.45
CA TYR A 154 4.68 13.92 -0.45
C TYR A 154 5.10 14.40 0.93
N ILE A 155 6.02 15.35 0.97
CA ILE A 155 6.21 16.21 2.12
C ILE A 155 5.73 17.63 1.79
N TYR A 156 5.12 18.27 2.78
CA TYR A 156 4.63 19.64 2.68
C TYR A 156 5.44 20.53 3.60
N VAL A 157 6.18 21.46 3.01
CA VAL A 157 7.06 22.36 3.76
C VAL A 157 6.47 23.76 3.77
N ASN A 158 6.23 24.33 4.95
CA ASN A 158 5.77 25.70 5.09
C ASN A 158 6.80 26.67 4.49
N LYS A 159 6.44 27.42 3.46
CA LYS A 159 7.34 28.33 2.74
C LYS A 159 7.98 29.39 3.63
N LYS A 160 7.19 29.99 4.54
CA LYS A 160 7.70 30.99 5.49
C LYS A 160 8.74 30.36 6.42
N ALA A 161 8.44 29.20 6.99
CA ALA A 161 9.39 28.51 7.87
C ALA A 161 10.67 28.10 7.11
N PHE A 162 10.54 27.68 5.86
CA PHE A 162 11.68 27.34 5.01
C PHE A 162 12.57 28.54 4.71
N ALA A 163 11.98 29.73 4.47
CA ALA A 163 12.72 30.95 4.21
C ALA A 163 13.38 31.56 5.46
N GLU A 164 12.68 31.53 6.61
CA GLU A 164 13.11 32.26 7.82
C GLU A 164 13.89 31.40 8.82
N LYS A 165 13.79 30.05 8.74
CA LYS A 165 14.41 29.13 9.71
C LYS A 165 15.51 28.28 9.06
N PRO A 166 16.81 28.63 9.23
CA PRO A 166 17.91 27.90 8.60
C PRO A 166 17.90 26.40 8.88
N GLN A 167 17.49 25.98 10.09
CA GLN A 167 17.38 24.57 10.46
C GLN A 167 16.31 23.81 9.66
N VAL A 168 15.18 24.47 9.31
CA VAL A 168 14.14 23.87 8.46
C VAL A 168 14.67 23.68 7.05
N LYS A 169 15.30 24.72 6.50
CA LYS A 169 15.93 24.66 5.18
C LYS A 169 16.98 23.54 5.11
N ALA A 170 17.90 23.52 6.06
CA ALA A 170 18.96 22.52 6.12
C ALA A 170 18.41 21.09 6.24
N PHE A 171 17.37 20.88 7.06
CA PHE A 171 16.72 19.56 7.20
C PHE A 171 16.06 19.12 5.91
N VAL A 172 15.30 20.00 5.25
CA VAL A 172 14.60 19.65 4.00
C VAL A 172 15.61 19.35 2.89
N GLN A 173 16.67 20.14 2.77
CA GLN A 173 17.74 19.91 1.79
C GLN A 173 18.44 18.57 2.06
N PHE A 174 18.78 18.26 3.32
CA PHE A 174 19.34 16.97 3.71
C PHE A 174 18.39 15.81 3.37
N TYR A 175 17.10 15.95 3.69
CA TYR A 175 16.08 14.93 3.41
C TYR A 175 16.02 14.64 1.90
N ILE A 176 15.87 15.66 1.06
CA ILE A 176 15.78 15.47 -0.40
C ILE A 176 17.06 14.84 -0.97
N LYS A 177 18.23 15.33 -0.54
CA LYS A 177 19.52 14.80 -1.00
C LYS A 177 19.68 13.29 -0.70
N ASN A 178 19.14 12.82 0.41
CA ASN A 178 19.27 11.43 0.86
C ASN A 178 17.97 10.61 0.62
N ALA A 179 16.95 11.20 -0.01
CA ALA A 179 15.62 10.59 -0.12
C ALA A 179 15.65 9.20 -0.78
N SER A 180 16.47 9.00 -1.80
CA SER A 180 16.56 7.70 -2.49
C SER A 180 17.05 6.57 -1.56
N GLU A 181 18.03 6.84 -0.73
CA GLU A 181 18.57 5.87 0.22
C GLU A 181 17.62 5.65 1.40
N LEU A 182 17.12 6.74 1.98
CA LEU A 182 16.19 6.68 3.12
C LEU A 182 14.89 5.93 2.78
N LEU A 183 14.32 6.17 1.60
CA LEU A 183 13.11 5.47 1.18
C LEU A 183 13.34 3.97 1.02
N LYS A 184 14.44 3.57 0.41
CA LYS A 184 14.82 2.17 0.27
C LYS A 184 15.01 1.48 1.63
N SER A 185 15.62 2.18 2.59
CA SER A 185 15.86 1.62 3.93
C SER A 185 14.59 1.36 4.73
N VAL A 186 13.48 2.03 4.37
CA VAL A 186 12.15 1.85 5.00
C VAL A 186 11.15 1.19 4.05
N GLY A 187 11.62 0.67 2.91
CA GLY A 187 10.84 -0.16 1.99
C GLY A 187 9.90 0.59 1.05
N TYR A 188 10.04 1.90 0.91
CA TYR A 188 9.34 2.65 -0.12
C TYR A 188 10.12 2.68 -1.44
N ILE A 189 9.41 3.00 -2.51
CA ILE A 189 10.00 3.08 -3.85
C ILE A 189 10.49 4.51 -4.09
N SER A 190 11.79 4.66 -4.39
CA SER A 190 12.39 5.94 -4.72
C SER A 190 11.99 6.43 -6.12
N LEU A 191 12.01 7.75 -6.31
CA LEU A 191 11.89 8.33 -7.65
C LEU A 191 13.14 8.00 -8.48
N ASP A 192 13.01 8.06 -9.80
CA ASP A 192 14.15 7.87 -10.71
C ASP A 192 15.10 9.08 -10.71
N SER A 193 14.59 10.27 -10.36
CA SER A 193 15.36 11.50 -10.19
C SER A 193 14.71 12.42 -9.15
N TYR A 194 15.54 13.15 -8.42
CA TYR A 194 15.14 14.19 -7.46
C TYR A 194 15.52 15.60 -7.92
N SER A 195 15.91 15.79 -9.17
CA SER A 195 16.37 17.08 -9.68
C SER A 195 15.38 18.23 -9.52
N GLU A 196 14.08 17.96 -9.69
CA GLU A 196 13.01 18.96 -9.49
C GLU A 196 12.91 19.36 -8.01
N GLN A 197 12.93 18.39 -7.10
CA GLN A 197 12.86 18.61 -5.67
C GLN A 197 14.10 19.35 -5.16
N GLU A 198 15.28 18.98 -5.64
CA GLU A 198 16.53 19.66 -5.33
C GLU A 198 16.52 21.12 -5.83
N ALA A 199 15.97 21.37 -7.01
CA ALA A 199 15.82 22.72 -7.54
C ALA A 199 14.85 23.57 -6.70
N ALA A 200 13.76 22.96 -6.22
CA ALA A 200 12.74 23.64 -5.40
C ALA A 200 13.22 24.01 -3.98
N VAL A 201 14.30 23.40 -3.48
CA VAL A 201 14.81 23.60 -2.12
C VAL A 201 16.17 24.32 -2.08
N LYS A 202 16.63 24.86 -3.19
CA LYS A 202 17.84 25.73 -3.25
C LYS A 202 17.56 27.08 -2.61
#